data_71ee300885454d2fad4345fb274490fb
#
_entry.id   71ee300885454d2fad4345fb274490fb
#
_cell.length_a   1.000
_cell.length_b   1.000
_cell.length_c   1.000
_cell.angle_alpha   90.00
_cell.angle_beta   90.00
_cell.angle_gamma   90.00
#
_symmetry.space_group_name_H-M   'P 1'
#
loop_
_entity.id
_entity.type
_entity.pdbx_description
1 polymer ?
#
loop_
_entity_poly.entity_id
_entity_poly.type
_entity_poly.pdbx_seq_one_letter_code
_entity_poly.pdbx_strand_id
1 'polypeptide(L)'
;LRNMASTGGNLLQRTRCAYFYDVATPCNKRSPGAGCSAIGGLNRNHAILGTSEACIATHPSDLCVALAALEAKVHVAGASGERVIPFTDFHR
;
A
#
# COMPACT_ATOMS: atom_id res chain seq x y z
N LEU A 1 -21.36 1.41 -6.20
CA LEU A 1 -19.92 1.17 -6.38
C LEU A 1 -19.46 -0.20 -5.94
N ARG A 2 -20.22 -0.87 -5.05
CA ARG A 2 -19.85 -2.21 -4.59
C ARG A 2 -19.77 -3.23 -5.72
N ASN A 3 -20.67 -3.12 -6.68
CA ASN A 3 -20.70 -4.05 -7.82
C ASN A 3 -19.58 -3.78 -8.83
N MET A 4 -18.80 -2.73 -8.64
CA MET A 4 -17.61 -2.43 -9.44
C MET A 4 -16.31 -2.74 -8.72
N ALA A 5 -16.37 -3.04 -7.43
CA ALA A 5 -15.19 -3.40 -6.65
C ALA A 5 -14.81 -4.86 -6.85
N SER A 6 -13.54 -5.17 -6.72
CA SER A 6 -13.03 -6.53 -6.76
C SER A 6 -12.12 -6.79 -5.55
N THR A 7 -11.98 -8.06 -5.19
CA THR A 7 -11.07 -8.45 -4.09
C THR A 7 -9.63 -8.09 -4.43
N GLY A 8 -9.19 -8.39 -5.66
CA GLY A 8 -7.83 -8.05 -6.10
C GLY A 8 -7.58 -6.55 -6.10
N GLY A 9 -8.54 -5.77 -6.58
CA GLY A 9 -8.44 -4.31 -6.56
C GLY A 9 -8.37 -3.75 -5.15
N ASN A 10 -9.07 -4.36 -4.20
CA ASN A 10 -8.99 -3.95 -2.80
C ASN A 10 -7.58 -4.18 -2.23
N LEU A 11 -6.97 -5.32 -2.50
CA LEU A 11 -5.61 -5.62 -2.06
C LEU A 11 -4.57 -4.70 -2.71
N LEU A 12 -4.79 -4.29 -3.94
CA LEU A 12 -3.84 -3.53 -4.74
C LEU A 12 -4.08 -2.03 -4.75
N GLN A 13 -5.02 -1.54 -3.93
CA GLN A 13 -5.24 -0.10 -3.87
C GLN A 13 -4.01 0.65 -3.35
N ARG A 14 -3.84 1.87 -3.85
CA ARG A 14 -2.71 2.72 -3.49
C ARG A 14 -3.05 3.56 -2.26
N THR A 15 -2.03 4.11 -1.63
CA THR A 15 -2.20 4.97 -0.45
C THR A 15 -3.07 6.18 -0.72
N ARG A 16 -3.74 6.66 0.32
CA ARG A 16 -4.52 7.91 0.32
C ARG A 16 -3.75 9.08 0.94
N CYS A 17 -2.44 9.00 1.01
CA CYS A 17 -1.60 10.09 1.48
C CYS A 17 -1.83 11.35 0.64
N ALA A 18 -2.08 12.48 1.30
CA ALA A 18 -2.34 13.75 0.62
C ALA A 18 -1.17 14.17 -0.29
N TYR A 19 0.05 13.91 0.15
CA TYR A 19 1.24 14.25 -0.63
C TYR A 19 1.44 13.34 -1.83
N PHE A 20 0.93 12.11 -1.77
CA PHE A 20 0.93 11.21 -2.92
C PHE A 20 -0.01 11.72 -4.02
N TYR A 21 -1.17 12.28 -3.63
CA TYR A 21 -2.14 12.84 -4.57
C TYR A 21 -1.71 14.19 -5.16
N ASP A 22 -0.94 14.97 -4.43
CA ASP A 22 -0.54 16.30 -4.83
C ASP A 22 0.77 16.24 -5.63
N VAL A 23 0.69 16.44 -6.94
CA VAL A 23 1.85 16.37 -7.83
C VAL A 23 2.87 17.49 -7.60
N ALA A 24 2.49 18.54 -6.87
CA ALA A 24 3.38 19.65 -6.54
C ALA A 24 4.33 19.32 -5.38
N THR A 25 4.06 18.25 -4.60
CA THR A 25 4.90 17.87 -3.46
C THR A 25 5.80 16.69 -3.80
N PRO A 26 7.04 16.64 -3.27
CA PRO A 26 7.90 15.46 -3.43
C PRO A 26 7.28 14.21 -2.80
N CYS A 27 7.30 13.11 -3.53
CA CYS A 27 6.80 11.84 -3.05
C CYS A 27 7.60 10.68 -3.65
N ASN A 28 8.26 9.89 -2.81
CA ASN A 28 9.06 8.74 -3.25
C ASN A 28 8.21 7.66 -3.90
N LYS A 29 6.94 7.53 -3.51
CA LYS A 29 6.04 6.52 -4.04
C LYS A 29 5.56 6.87 -5.46
N ARG A 30 5.36 8.14 -5.74
CA ARG A 30 4.98 8.63 -7.07
C ARG A 30 6.19 8.79 -7.97
N SER A 31 7.29 9.28 -7.42
CA SER A 31 8.53 9.54 -8.15
C SER A 31 9.71 9.11 -7.27
N PRO A 32 10.23 7.88 -7.44
CA PRO A 32 11.30 7.37 -6.58
C PRO A 32 12.50 8.31 -6.54
N GLY A 33 13.00 8.57 -5.34
CA GLY A 33 14.13 9.48 -5.12
C GLY A 33 13.77 10.94 -4.95
N ALA A 34 12.47 11.30 -5.10
CA ALA A 34 12.04 12.70 -4.96
C ALA A 34 11.98 13.19 -3.52
N GLY A 35 11.95 12.28 -2.55
CA GLY A 35 11.78 12.60 -1.13
C GLY A 35 10.36 12.37 -0.66
N CYS A 36 10.12 12.58 0.64
CA CYS A 36 8.81 12.37 1.26
C CYS A 36 8.40 13.62 2.04
N SER A 37 7.40 14.35 1.53
CA SER A 37 6.90 15.56 2.18
C SER A 37 6.18 15.26 3.50
N ALA A 38 5.66 14.03 3.69
CA ALA A 38 4.92 13.65 4.89
C ALA A 38 5.82 13.55 6.11
N ILE A 39 7.07 13.15 5.97
CA ILE A 39 7.99 12.93 7.11
C ILE A 39 8.18 14.22 7.90
N GLY A 40 8.34 15.34 7.23
CA GLY A 40 8.45 16.64 7.88
C GLY A 40 7.18 17.50 7.81
N GLY A 41 6.05 16.94 7.34
CA GLY A 41 4.82 17.67 7.10
C GLY A 41 3.65 17.20 7.96
N LEU A 42 2.44 17.31 7.41
CA LEU A 42 1.22 16.89 8.07
C LEU A 42 1.10 15.36 8.01
N ASN A 43 1.41 14.68 9.08
CA ASN A 43 1.50 13.23 9.11
C ASN A 43 0.71 12.56 10.23
N ARG A 44 -0.29 13.26 10.76
CA ARG A 44 -1.11 12.75 11.86
C ARG A 44 -1.74 11.39 11.57
N ASN A 45 -2.13 11.17 10.31
CA ASN A 45 -2.79 9.94 9.86
C ASN A 45 -1.83 8.94 9.21
N HIS A 46 -0.53 9.14 9.38
CA HIS A 46 0.47 8.26 8.79
C HIS A 46 0.93 7.19 9.78
N ALA A 47 1.70 6.23 9.28
CA ALA A 47 2.14 5.11 10.08
C ALA A 47 3.20 5.51 11.10
N ILE A 48 3.17 4.85 12.26
CA ILE A 48 4.19 4.96 13.31
C ILE A 48 5.10 3.74 13.26
N LEU A 49 4.51 2.56 13.05
CA LEU A 49 5.21 1.28 12.99
C LEU A 49 5.33 0.80 11.54
N GLY A 50 6.38 0.05 11.25
CA GLY A 50 6.58 -0.53 9.93
C GLY A 50 6.91 0.48 8.85
N THR A 51 7.38 1.67 9.23
CA THR A 51 7.75 2.72 8.28
C THR A 51 9.16 2.52 7.74
N SER A 52 9.48 3.25 6.68
CA SER A 52 10.84 3.37 6.17
C SER A 52 11.23 4.84 6.10
N GLU A 53 12.51 5.11 5.83
CA GLU A 53 12.98 6.47 5.60
C GLU A 53 12.41 7.08 4.30
N ALA A 54 11.96 6.22 3.39
CA ALA A 54 11.42 6.66 2.10
C ALA A 54 9.93 6.98 2.14
N CYS A 55 9.14 6.29 3.00
CA CYS A 55 7.69 6.46 3.00
C CYS A 55 7.08 6.02 4.33
N ILE A 56 6.14 6.82 4.84
CA ILE A 56 5.40 6.52 6.07
C ILE A 56 3.90 6.35 5.80
N ALA A 57 3.50 6.17 4.54
CA ALA A 57 2.09 6.00 4.17
C ALA A 57 1.53 4.68 4.66
N THR A 58 0.23 4.68 4.98
CA THR A 58 -0.51 3.49 5.36
C THR A 58 -1.22 2.90 4.15
N HIS A 59 -1.53 1.60 4.22
CA HIS A 59 -2.38 0.93 3.24
C HIS A 59 -3.85 1.09 3.65
N PRO A 60 -4.74 1.58 2.77
CA PRO A 60 -6.08 1.99 3.18
C PRO A 60 -7.13 0.87 3.24
N SER A 61 -6.74 -0.40 3.08
CA SER A 61 -7.68 -1.51 2.99
C SER A 61 -7.91 -2.20 4.33
N ASP A 62 -9.14 -2.14 4.84
CA ASP A 62 -9.54 -2.88 6.04
C ASP A 62 -9.57 -4.39 5.79
N LEU A 63 -9.87 -4.81 4.56
CA LEU A 63 -9.81 -6.22 4.17
C LEU A 63 -8.39 -6.77 4.36
N CYS A 64 -7.37 -6.00 4.06
CA CYS A 64 -5.98 -6.40 4.25
C CYS A 64 -5.64 -6.65 5.71
N VAL A 65 -6.20 -5.88 6.64
CA VAL A 65 -6.02 -6.08 8.07
C VAL A 65 -6.60 -7.45 8.48
N ALA A 66 -7.81 -7.76 8.03
CA ALA A 66 -8.45 -9.04 8.33
C ALA A 66 -7.69 -10.22 7.73
N LEU A 67 -7.22 -10.10 6.49
CA LEU A 67 -6.46 -11.16 5.83
C LEU A 67 -5.12 -11.42 6.51
N ALA A 68 -4.46 -10.38 7.00
CA ALA A 68 -3.23 -10.53 7.76
C ALA A 68 -3.46 -11.28 9.08
N ALA A 69 -4.56 -10.95 9.78
CA ALA A 69 -4.94 -11.63 11.02
C ALA A 69 -5.26 -13.10 10.80
N LEU A 70 -5.81 -13.47 9.63
CA LEU A 70 -6.16 -14.84 9.28
C LEU A 70 -4.99 -15.61 8.64
N GLU A 71 -3.81 -15.01 8.55
CA GLU A 71 -2.64 -15.62 7.91
C GLU A 71 -2.93 -16.10 6.49
N ALA A 72 -3.67 -15.28 5.73
CA ALA A 72 -4.09 -15.61 4.37
C ALA A 72 -2.89 -15.79 3.43
N LYS A 73 -3.13 -16.51 2.34
CA LYS A 73 -2.16 -16.68 1.26
C LYS A 73 -2.75 -16.16 -0.03
N VAL A 74 -1.92 -15.50 -0.84
CA VAL A 74 -2.35 -14.97 -2.14
C VAL A 74 -1.80 -15.87 -3.23
N HIS A 75 -2.71 -16.42 -4.04
CA HIS A 75 -2.35 -17.23 -5.19
C HIS A 75 -2.29 -16.33 -6.41
N VAL A 76 -1.13 -16.26 -7.05
CA VAL A 76 -0.92 -15.45 -8.25
C VAL A 76 -0.56 -16.34 -9.42
N ALA A 77 -1.05 -16.00 -10.60
CA ALA A 77 -0.77 -16.72 -11.84
C ALA A 77 -0.29 -15.71 -12.89
N GLY A 78 0.69 -16.11 -13.67
CA GLY A 78 1.26 -15.27 -14.72
C GLY A 78 1.87 -16.10 -15.82
N ALA A 79 2.56 -15.46 -16.76
CA ALA A 79 3.19 -16.12 -17.90
C ALA A 79 4.27 -17.13 -17.48
N SER A 80 4.91 -16.92 -16.31
CA SER A 80 5.94 -17.81 -15.78
C SER A 80 5.39 -18.91 -14.86
N GLY A 81 4.06 -19.03 -14.70
CA GLY A 81 3.40 -20.04 -13.87
C GLY A 81 2.68 -19.46 -12.68
N GLU A 82 2.34 -20.32 -11.73
CA GLU A 82 1.62 -19.94 -10.52
C GLU A 82 2.54 -19.93 -9.32
N ARG A 83 2.26 -19.06 -8.35
CA ARG A 83 2.94 -19.08 -7.06
C ARG A 83 2.02 -18.62 -5.95
N VAL A 84 2.37 -18.99 -4.72
CA VAL A 84 1.63 -18.63 -3.52
C VAL A 84 2.50 -17.71 -2.67
N ILE A 85 1.94 -16.57 -2.28
CA ILE A 85 2.65 -15.57 -1.48
C ILE A 85 1.92 -15.43 -0.15
N PRO A 86 2.61 -15.61 1.01
CA PRO A 86 2.00 -15.27 2.30
C PRO A 86 1.55 -13.81 2.28
N PHE A 87 0.38 -13.52 2.86
CA PHE A 87 -0.19 -12.17 2.77
C PHE A 87 0.74 -11.11 3.32
N THR A 88 1.47 -11.40 4.38
CA THR A 88 2.41 -10.46 4.98
C THR A 88 3.55 -10.04 4.05
N ASP A 89 3.83 -10.82 3.01
CA ASP A 89 4.86 -10.53 2.01
C ASP A 89 4.31 -9.98 0.70
N PHE A 90 2.97 -9.92 0.55
CA PHE A 90 2.34 -9.58 -0.73
C PHE A 90 2.63 -8.15 -1.17
N HIS A 91 2.66 -7.21 -0.24
CA HIS A 91 2.84 -5.79 -0.55
C HIS A 91 4.30 -5.32 -0.48
N ARG A 92 5.23 -6.23 -0.41
CA ARG A 92 6.66 -5.90 -0.40
C ARG A 92 7.22 -5.73 -1.79
#